data_23f549d208871ee0f10f06fbf07f07da
#
_entry.id   23f549d208871ee0f10f06fbf07f07da
#
_cell.length_a   1.000
_cell.length_b   1.000
_cell.length_c   1.000
_cell.angle_alpha   90.00
_cell.angle_beta   90.00
_cell.angle_gamma   90.00
#
_symmetry.space_group_name_H-M   'P 1'
#
loop_
_entity.id
_entity.type
_entity.pdbx_description
1 polymer ?
#
loop_
_entity_poly.entity_id
_entity_poly.type
_entity_poly.pdbx_seq_one_letter_code
_entity_poly.pdbx_strand_id
1 'polypeptide(L)'
;MGYRRVTMSDSTMPDAETAEIAERIGRAVLAAGLRVAVAESLTSGAVASALGAATEASSWFAGGVVAYAADVKFKVLDVDPGPVVTPRCAAQLARGVARLLGADVAVAVTGVGGPEPDEGHPAGTVYAAVH
;
A
#
# COMPACT_ATOMS: atom_id res chain seq x y z
N MET A 1 -4.24 18.54 -26.08
CA MET A 1 -3.81 18.36 -24.69
C MET A 1 -2.32 18.67 -24.56
N GLY A 2 -1.97 19.58 -23.65
CA GLY A 2 -0.57 19.98 -23.43
C GLY A 2 0.05 19.19 -22.30
N TYR A 3 1.33 18.86 -22.43
CA TYR A 3 2.11 18.20 -21.38
C TYR A 3 3.14 19.15 -20.80
N ARG A 4 3.36 19.07 -19.51
CA ARG A 4 4.35 19.88 -18.82
C ARG A 4 5.29 18.96 -18.06
N ARG A 5 6.59 19.16 -18.25
CA ARG A 5 7.60 18.47 -17.44
C ARG A 5 7.65 19.11 -16.05
N VAL A 6 7.56 18.28 -15.02
CA VAL A 6 7.78 18.67 -13.62
C VAL A 6 8.89 17.81 -13.04
N THR A 7 9.58 18.33 -12.02
CA THR A 7 10.62 17.60 -11.29
C THR A 7 10.13 17.34 -9.87
N MET A 8 10.31 16.11 -9.37
CA MET A 8 10.02 15.77 -7.98
C MET A 8 10.95 16.56 -7.06
N SER A 9 10.36 17.08 -5.97
CA SER A 9 11.10 17.77 -4.90
C SER A 9 11.46 16.81 -3.77
N ASP A 10 12.46 17.17 -2.96
CA ASP A 10 12.85 16.39 -1.78
C ASP A 10 11.72 16.26 -0.76
N SER A 11 10.76 17.19 -0.74
CA SER A 11 9.60 17.13 0.15
C SER A 11 8.64 15.95 -0.12
N THR A 12 8.79 15.26 -1.27
CA THR A 12 8.02 14.05 -1.59
C THR A 12 8.71 12.77 -1.10
N MET A 13 9.91 12.86 -0.56
CA MET A 13 10.67 11.72 -0.06
C MET A 13 10.22 11.32 1.35
N PRO A 14 10.30 10.02 1.71
CA PRO A 14 9.99 9.55 3.06
C PRO A 14 11.00 10.08 4.09
N ASP A 15 10.58 10.12 5.37
CA ASP A 15 11.51 10.41 6.46
C ASP A 15 12.59 9.32 6.58
N ALA A 16 13.66 9.60 7.37
CA ALA A 16 14.83 8.73 7.46
C ALA A 16 14.48 7.32 7.99
N GLU A 17 13.61 7.21 8.97
CA GLU A 17 13.19 5.91 9.53
C GLU A 17 12.40 5.09 8.50
N THR A 18 11.44 5.69 7.86
CA THR A 18 10.64 5.06 6.81
C THR A 18 11.53 4.64 5.63
N ALA A 19 12.46 5.50 5.22
CA ALA A 19 13.42 5.20 4.16
C ALA A 19 14.30 3.99 4.52
N GLU A 20 14.79 3.90 5.76
CA GLU A 20 15.62 2.77 6.20
C GLU A 20 14.83 1.45 6.17
N ILE A 21 13.57 1.46 6.62
CA ILE A 21 12.70 0.28 6.56
C ILE A 21 12.49 -0.15 5.12
N ALA A 22 12.18 0.78 4.22
CA ALA A 22 11.99 0.49 2.80
C ALA A 22 13.25 -0.11 2.15
N GLU A 23 14.44 0.41 2.50
CA GLU A 23 15.72 -0.12 2.03
C GLU A 23 15.94 -1.57 2.51
N ARG A 24 15.61 -1.87 3.75
CA ARG A 24 15.72 -3.23 4.30
C ARG A 24 14.80 -4.20 3.59
N ILE A 25 13.56 -3.80 3.34
CA ILE A 25 12.60 -4.59 2.56
C ILE A 25 13.15 -4.84 1.16
N GLY A 26 13.59 -3.79 0.48
CA GLY A 26 14.12 -3.88 -0.88
C GLY A 26 15.29 -4.85 -1.00
N ARG A 27 16.25 -4.78 -0.09
CA ARG A 27 17.39 -5.70 -0.07
C ARG A 27 16.94 -7.16 0.11
N ALA A 28 16.01 -7.40 1.03
CA ALA A 28 15.53 -8.76 1.30
C ALA A 28 14.78 -9.38 0.11
N VAL A 29 13.86 -8.62 -0.48
CA VAL A 29 13.04 -9.14 -1.60
C VAL A 29 13.84 -9.25 -2.89
N LEU A 30 14.76 -8.33 -3.13
CA LEU A 30 15.65 -8.40 -4.29
C LEU A 30 16.57 -9.62 -4.21
N ALA A 31 17.16 -9.90 -3.04
CA ALA A 31 17.99 -11.08 -2.81
C ALA A 31 17.21 -12.38 -3.00
N ALA A 32 15.92 -12.39 -2.66
CA ALA A 32 15.04 -13.55 -2.81
C ALA A 32 14.44 -13.68 -4.23
N GLY A 33 14.63 -12.70 -5.11
CA GLY A 33 14.04 -12.69 -6.44
C GLY A 33 12.53 -12.50 -6.44
N LEU A 34 11.99 -11.79 -5.43
CA LEU A 34 10.55 -11.59 -5.26
C LEU A 34 10.09 -10.21 -5.71
N ARG A 35 8.83 -10.12 -6.13
CA ARG A 35 8.16 -8.85 -6.44
C ARG A 35 7.16 -8.51 -5.35
N VAL A 36 7.09 -7.24 -5.00
CA VAL A 36 6.23 -6.69 -3.94
C VAL A 36 5.16 -5.77 -4.51
N ALA A 37 3.95 -5.90 -3.99
CA ALA A 37 2.85 -4.97 -4.25
C ALA A 37 2.25 -4.48 -2.94
N VAL A 38 1.55 -3.36 -2.99
CA VAL A 38 0.85 -2.79 -1.83
C VAL A 38 -0.59 -2.39 -2.17
N ALA A 39 -1.48 -2.59 -1.22
CA ALA A 39 -2.84 -2.03 -1.26
C ALA A 39 -3.02 -1.09 -0.09
N GLU A 40 -3.45 0.13 -0.36
CA GLU A 40 -3.62 1.17 0.64
C GLU A 40 -5.05 1.68 0.69
N SER A 41 -5.47 2.10 1.86
CA SER A 41 -6.73 2.78 2.09
C SER A 41 -6.44 4.18 2.69
N LEU A 42 -6.53 4.31 4.00
CA LEU A 42 -6.35 5.59 4.69
C LEU A 42 -4.97 6.25 4.47
N THR A 43 -3.97 5.48 4.19
CA THR A 43 -2.60 5.97 3.96
C THR A 43 -2.40 6.63 2.59
N SER A 44 -3.33 6.44 1.67
CA SER A 44 -3.46 7.17 0.39
C SER A 44 -2.21 7.21 -0.48
N GLY A 45 -1.38 6.18 -0.44
CA GLY A 45 -0.18 6.07 -1.25
C GLY A 45 1.14 6.29 -0.49
N ALA A 46 1.11 6.55 0.81
CA ALA A 46 2.33 6.77 1.59
C ALA A 46 3.24 5.54 1.61
N VAL A 47 2.69 4.33 1.73
CA VAL A 47 3.47 3.10 1.71
C VAL A 47 4.09 2.86 0.33
N ALA A 48 3.31 3.02 -0.72
CA ALA A 48 3.79 2.90 -2.10
C ALA A 48 4.90 3.91 -2.40
N SER A 49 4.74 5.16 -1.95
CA SER A 49 5.73 6.22 -2.11
C SER A 49 7.05 5.87 -1.43
N ALA A 50 6.99 5.34 -0.20
CA ALA A 50 8.18 4.93 0.55
C ALA A 50 8.93 3.77 -0.14
N LEU A 51 8.21 2.76 -0.61
CA LEU A 51 8.82 1.63 -1.30
C LEU A 51 9.40 2.03 -2.65
N GLY A 52 8.71 2.88 -3.39
CA GLY A 52 9.17 3.35 -4.70
C GLY A 52 10.39 4.26 -4.63
N ALA A 53 10.68 4.86 -3.48
CA ALA A 53 11.86 5.68 -3.24
C ALA A 53 13.11 4.87 -2.87
N ALA A 54 12.96 3.58 -2.56
CA ALA A 54 14.08 2.73 -2.17
C ALA A 54 15.00 2.40 -3.35
N THR A 55 16.24 2.05 -3.03
CA THR A 55 17.25 1.66 -4.01
C THR A 55 16.75 0.48 -4.85
N GLU A 56 16.96 0.57 -6.17
CA GLU A 56 16.57 -0.45 -7.15
C GLU A 56 15.10 -0.86 -7.10
N ALA A 57 14.21 0.03 -6.65
CA ALA A 57 12.78 -0.26 -6.54
C ALA A 57 12.18 -0.80 -7.85
N SER A 58 12.62 -0.32 -9.00
CA SER A 58 12.16 -0.79 -10.31
C SER A 58 12.41 -2.29 -10.54
N SER A 59 13.33 -2.89 -9.81
CA SER A 59 13.67 -4.31 -9.95
C SER A 59 12.80 -5.23 -9.10
N TRP A 60 12.13 -4.71 -8.08
CA TRP A 60 11.38 -5.54 -7.13
C TRP A 60 10.00 -4.99 -6.74
N PHE A 61 9.75 -3.69 -6.90
CA PHE A 61 8.45 -3.11 -6.55
C PHE A 61 7.53 -3.08 -7.76
N ALA A 62 6.47 -3.89 -7.73
CA ALA A 62 5.50 -3.97 -8.83
C ALA A 62 4.58 -2.76 -8.88
N GLY A 63 4.32 -2.14 -7.75
CA GLY A 63 3.41 -1.01 -7.64
C GLY A 63 2.37 -1.20 -6.56
N GLY A 64 1.34 -0.38 -6.60
CA GLY A 64 0.29 -0.42 -5.58
C GLY A 64 -1.04 0.09 -6.09
N VAL A 65 -2.07 -0.15 -5.29
CA VAL A 65 -3.43 0.34 -5.52
C VAL A 65 -3.88 1.09 -4.28
N VAL A 66 -4.31 2.33 -4.46
CA VAL A 66 -5.01 3.09 -3.43
C VAL A 66 -6.50 2.84 -3.60
N ALA A 67 -7.06 1.99 -2.76
CA ALA A 67 -8.48 1.65 -2.73
C ALA A 67 -9.13 2.31 -1.51
N TYR A 68 -9.30 3.62 -1.58
CA TYR A 68 -9.77 4.43 -0.46
C TYR A 68 -11.24 4.17 -0.13
N ALA A 69 -12.10 4.26 -1.13
CA ALA A 69 -13.53 3.99 -0.98
C ALA A 69 -13.82 2.49 -0.87
N ALA A 70 -14.82 2.12 -0.08
CA ALA A 70 -15.18 0.72 0.14
C ALA A 70 -15.56 0.00 -1.17
N ASP A 71 -16.34 0.63 -2.04
CA ASP A 71 -16.74 0.04 -3.32
C ASP A 71 -15.55 -0.24 -4.26
N VAL A 72 -14.51 0.58 -4.18
CA VAL A 72 -13.27 0.34 -4.94
C VAL A 72 -12.54 -0.91 -4.44
N LYS A 73 -12.51 -1.12 -3.12
CA LYS A 73 -11.97 -2.36 -2.53
C LYS A 73 -12.68 -3.59 -3.09
N PHE A 74 -14.01 -3.54 -3.13
CA PHE A 74 -14.84 -4.66 -3.60
C PHE A 74 -14.64 -4.91 -5.10
N LYS A 75 -14.66 -3.85 -5.88
CA LYS A 75 -14.64 -3.91 -7.34
C LYS A 75 -13.26 -4.24 -7.90
N VAL A 76 -12.21 -3.61 -7.38
CA VAL A 76 -10.87 -3.70 -7.95
C VAL A 76 -10.02 -4.81 -7.32
N LEU A 77 -10.14 -5.00 -6.01
CA LEU A 77 -9.30 -5.93 -5.26
C LEU A 77 -10.04 -7.17 -4.77
N ASP A 78 -11.26 -7.37 -5.24
CA ASP A 78 -12.06 -8.57 -4.96
C ASP A 78 -12.27 -8.81 -3.45
N VAL A 79 -12.46 -7.72 -2.72
CA VAL A 79 -12.82 -7.77 -1.30
C VAL A 79 -14.32 -8.02 -1.19
N ASP A 80 -14.73 -8.90 -0.29
CA ASP A 80 -16.14 -9.17 -0.03
C ASP A 80 -16.85 -7.92 0.48
N PRO A 81 -18.06 -7.58 -0.03
CA PRO A 81 -18.85 -6.48 0.51
C PRO A 81 -19.11 -6.65 2.01
N GLY A 82 -19.06 -5.56 2.74
CA GLY A 82 -19.27 -5.55 4.19
C GLY A 82 -18.31 -4.59 4.89
N PRO A 83 -18.10 -4.78 6.20
CA PRO A 83 -17.17 -3.97 6.98
C PRO A 83 -15.75 -4.03 6.41
N VAL A 84 -15.06 -2.88 6.37
CA VAL A 84 -13.73 -2.77 5.77
C VAL A 84 -12.62 -2.46 6.79
N VAL A 85 -12.97 -2.05 8.00
CA VAL A 85 -12.00 -1.85 9.08
C VAL A 85 -11.87 -3.15 9.87
N THR A 86 -11.29 -4.17 9.24
CA THR A 86 -11.18 -5.53 9.78
C THR A 86 -9.88 -6.21 9.34
N PRO A 87 -9.38 -7.17 10.13
CA PRO A 87 -8.26 -8.01 9.69
C PRO A 87 -8.56 -8.78 8.40
N ARG A 88 -9.80 -9.24 8.23
CA ARG A 88 -10.23 -9.95 7.02
C ARG A 88 -10.14 -9.07 5.78
N CYS A 89 -10.58 -7.82 5.86
CA CYS A 89 -10.45 -6.88 4.74
C CYS A 89 -8.99 -6.65 4.38
N ALA A 90 -8.12 -6.43 5.37
CA ALA A 90 -6.68 -6.26 5.13
C ALA A 90 -6.08 -7.49 4.41
N ALA A 91 -6.43 -8.70 4.85
CA ALA A 91 -5.97 -9.94 4.21
C ALA A 91 -6.47 -10.08 2.76
N GLN A 92 -7.74 -9.75 2.52
CA GLN A 92 -8.32 -9.79 1.17
C GLN A 92 -7.70 -8.73 0.25
N LEU A 93 -7.43 -7.54 0.76
CA LEU A 93 -6.74 -6.48 0.00
C LEU A 93 -5.34 -6.94 -0.42
N ALA A 94 -4.58 -7.55 0.50
CA ALA A 94 -3.23 -8.05 0.21
C ALA A 94 -3.26 -9.12 -0.88
N ARG A 95 -4.13 -10.11 -0.75
CA ARG A 95 -4.31 -11.15 -1.75
C ARG A 95 -4.75 -10.59 -3.10
N GLY A 96 -5.70 -9.66 -3.08
CA GLY A 96 -6.24 -9.05 -4.30
C GLY A 96 -5.20 -8.27 -5.07
N VAL A 97 -4.38 -7.46 -4.40
CA VAL A 97 -3.35 -6.68 -5.07
C VAL A 97 -2.18 -7.56 -5.55
N ALA A 98 -1.82 -8.61 -4.81
CA ALA A 98 -0.83 -9.58 -5.26
C ALA A 98 -1.23 -10.21 -6.59
N ARG A 99 -2.50 -10.65 -6.68
CA ARG A 99 -3.05 -11.23 -7.90
C ARG A 99 -3.10 -10.20 -9.05
N LEU A 100 -3.63 -9.02 -8.77
CA LEU A 100 -3.82 -7.99 -9.80
C LEU A 100 -2.51 -7.54 -10.42
N LEU A 101 -1.47 -7.36 -9.61
CA LEU A 101 -0.17 -6.85 -10.06
C LEU A 101 0.87 -7.94 -10.34
N GLY A 102 0.54 -9.21 -10.16
CA GLY A 102 1.47 -10.31 -10.36
C GLY A 102 2.64 -10.26 -9.39
N ALA A 103 2.39 -9.94 -8.13
CA ALA A 103 3.41 -9.87 -7.09
C ALA A 103 3.46 -11.17 -6.28
N ASP A 104 4.66 -11.48 -5.76
CA ASP A 104 4.89 -12.66 -4.93
C ASP A 104 4.54 -12.37 -3.46
N VAL A 105 4.76 -11.13 -3.05
CA VAL A 105 4.49 -10.64 -1.69
C VAL A 105 3.66 -9.37 -1.80
N ALA A 106 2.67 -9.25 -0.95
CA ALA A 106 1.88 -8.02 -0.88
C ALA A 106 1.64 -7.58 0.56
N VAL A 107 1.62 -6.27 0.76
CA VAL A 107 1.25 -5.65 2.04
C VAL A 107 -0.01 -4.84 1.81
N ALA A 108 -0.95 -4.94 2.72
CA ALA A 108 -2.15 -4.12 2.67
C ALA A 108 -2.45 -3.48 4.02
N VAL A 109 -3.02 -2.29 3.97
CA VAL A 109 -3.46 -1.55 5.14
C VAL A 109 -4.88 -1.03 4.94
N THR A 110 -5.70 -1.16 5.97
CA THR A 110 -7.03 -0.56 6.06
C THR A 110 -7.22 0.00 7.47
N GLY A 111 -8.05 1.01 7.63
CA GLY A 111 -8.23 1.60 8.95
C GLY A 111 -9.05 2.88 8.94
N VAL A 112 -9.00 3.57 10.07
CA VAL A 112 -9.74 4.81 10.32
C VAL A 112 -8.76 5.99 10.33
N GLY A 113 -8.81 6.82 9.31
CA GLY A 113 -7.98 8.03 9.23
C GLY A 113 -8.42 9.14 10.18
N GLY A 114 -9.69 9.12 10.57
CA GLY A 114 -10.27 10.14 11.45
C GLY A 114 -10.59 11.47 10.74
N PRO A 115 -10.95 12.52 11.50
CA PRO A 115 -10.91 12.59 12.97
C PRO A 115 -12.00 11.78 13.69
N GLU A 116 -13.09 11.46 12.99
CA GLU A 116 -14.19 10.72 13.59
C GLU A 116 -13.93 9.21 13.61
N PRO A 117 -14.48 8.47 14.58
CA PRO A 117 -14.45 7.02 14.55
C PRO A 117 -15.27 6.47 13.37
N ASP A 118 -14.96 5.26 12.95
CA ASP A 118 -15.68 4.57 11.89
C ASP A 118 -15.77 3.07 12.21
N GLU A 119 -16.89 2.46 11.85
CA GLU A 119 -17.20 1.03 12.10
C GLU A 119 -16.96 0.61 13.57
N GLY A 120 -17.19 1.51 14.52
CA GLY A 120 -16.98 1.25 15.94
C GLY A 120 -15.52 1.31 16.39
N HIS A 121 -14.61 1.70 15.51
CA HIS A 121 -13.18 1.85 15.83
C HIS A 121 -12.79 3.32 15.94
N PRO A 122 -11.94 3.70 16.92
CA PRO A 122 -11.46 5.06 17.04
C PRO A 122 -10.53 5.42 15.88
N ALA A 123 -10.41 6.75 15.61
CA ALA A 123 -9.43 7.26 14.66
C ALA A 123 -8.01 6.75 15.00
N GLY A 124 -7.25 6.41 13.99
CA GLY A 124 -5.91 5.82 14.15
C GLY A 124 -5.88 4.30 14.24
N THR A 125 -7.03 3.63 14.24
CA THR A 125 -7.07 2.16 14.14
C THR A 125 -6.61 1.73 12.75
N VAL A 126 -5.63 0.84 12.68
CA VAL A 126 -5.10 0.29 11.42
C VAL A 126 -4.97 -1.23 11.53
N TYR A 127 -5.47 -1.92 10.52
CA TYR A 127 -5.20 -3.34 10.30
C TYR A 127 -4.26 -3.48 9.12
N ALA A 128 -3.19 -4.23 9.29
CA ALA A 128 -2.23 -4.54 8.24
C ALA A 128 -2.16 -6.05 8.01
N ALA A 129 -1.94 -6.45 6.77
CA ALA A 129 -1.78 -7.85 6.39
C ALA A 129 -0.64 -8.00 5.40
N VAL A 130 -0.01 -9.15 5.43
CA VAL A 130 1.01 -9.57 4.45
C VAL A 130 0.52 -10.88 3.81
N HIS A 131 0.60 -10.92 2.50
CA HIS A 131 0.27 -12.12 1.71
C HIS A 131 1.53 -12.69 1.09
#